data_372410830d6d72bb7f0f3aa70bc9190b
#
_entry.id   372410830d6d72bb7f0f3aa70bc9190b
#
_cell.length_a   1.000
_cell.length_b   1.000
_cell.length_c   1.000
_cell.angle_alpha   90.00
_cell.angle_beta   90.00
_cell.angle_gamma   90.00
#
_symmetry.space_group_name_H-M   'P 1'
#
loop_
_entity.id
_entity.type
_entity.pdbx_description
1 polymer ?
#
loop_
_entity_poly.entity_id
_entity_poly.type
_entity_poly.pdbx_seq_one_letter_code
_entity_poly.pdbx_strand_id
1 'polypeptide(L)'
;MPTAPRHYPPVTERIMPKVAMIGGGQLARMTAQAAIELGQTLRVVSPGPTESAAQITPDVVVGEHTDIEAIRKAAEGADAVTFDHEHVPQELLAELVKEGVNFQPRPEALLYAQDKWEMRRRLDEMGA
;
A
#
# COMPACT_ATOMS: atom_id res chain seq x y z
N MET A 1 -13.39 37.44 14.55
CA MET A 1 -13.18 36.76 14.33
C MET A 1 -13.36 35.91 13.97
N PRO A 2 -13.18 35.75 13.85
CA PRO A 2 -13.40 34.87 13.44
C PRO A 2 -13.94 34.14 13.66
N THR A 3 -14.11 34.60 13.44
CA THR A 3 -14.75 33.77 13.28
C THR A 3 -14.75 32.47 13.63
N ALA A 4 -15.75 32.05 13.91
CA ALA A 4 -15.84 30.68 14.19
C ALA A 4 -15.10 29.91 13.16
N PRO A 5 -14.22 29.08 13.59
CA PRO A 5 -13.55 28.22 12.64
C PRO A 5 -14.62 27.46 11.92
N ARG A 6 -14.56 27.56 10.67
CA ARG A 6 -15.42 26.72 9.88
C ARG A 6 -14.89 25.33 9.95
N HIS A 7 -15.80 24.44 10.20
CA HIS A 7 -15.44 23.03 10.21
C HIS A 7 -15.49 22.48 8.82
N TYR A 8 -14.61 22.98 7.99
CA TYR A 8 -14.38 22.29 6.75
C TYR A 8 -13.46 21.14 7.05
N PRO A 9 -13.83 19.92 6.66
CA PRO A 9 -12.82 18.88 6.65
C PRO A 9 -11.68 19.37 5.77
N PRO A 10 -10.44 19.15 6.16
CA PRO A 10 -9.33 19.49 5.28
C PRO A 10 -9.57 18.96 3.88
N VAL A 11 -9.24 19.74 2.90
CA VAL A 11 -9.43 19.36 1.51
C VAL A 11 -8.71 18.06 1.21
N THR A 12 -7.52 17.89 1.78
CA THR A 12 -6.73 16.67 1.62
C THR A 12 -7.44 15.43 2.13
N GLU A 13 -8.20 15.52 3.23
CA GLU A 13 -8.94 14.37 3.73
C GLU A 13 -10.10 13.99 2.83
N ARG A 14 -10.59 14.91 2.02
CA ARG A 14 -11.77 14.71 1.18
C ARG A 14 -11.44 14.27 -0.23
N ILE A 15 -10.34 14.73 -0.78
CA ILE A 15 -9.98 14.49 -2.18
C ILE A 15 -8.67 13.78 -2.38
N MET A 16 -7.81 13.80 -1.38
CA MET A 16 -6.55 13.07 -1.47
C MET A 16 -6.73 11.68 -0.89
N PRO A 17 -6.50 10.63 -1.65
CA PRO A 17 -6.62 9.27 -1.14
C PRO A 17 -5.53 8.98 -0.12
N LYS A 18 -5.87 8.11 0.83
CA LYS A 18 -4.89 7.56 1.76
C LYS A 18 -4.43 6.22 1.21
N VAL A 19 -3.15 6.09 1.02
CA VAL A 19 -2.55 4.88 0.45
C VAL A 19 -1.61 4.25 1.47
N ALA A 20 -1.74 2.95 1.63
CA ALA A 20 -0.80 2.15 2.40
C ALA A 20 0.02 1.29 1.44
N MET A 21 1.29 1.11 1.73
CA MET A 21 2.17 0.27 0.94
C MET A 21 2.75 -0.83 1.81
N ILE A 22 2.66 -2.06 1.33
CA ILE A 22 3.25 -3.21 2.01
C ILE A 22 4.70 -3.30 1.57
N GLY A 23 5.60 -3.08 2.51
CA GLY A 23 7.03 -3.03 2.28
C GLY A 23 7.60 -1.66 2.64
N GLY A 24 8.83 -1.65 3.11
CA GLY A 24 9.52 -0.44 3.54
C GLY A 24 10.85 -0.20 2.85
N GLY A 25 11.04 -0.78 1.67
CA GLY A 25 12.29 -0.70 0.95
C GLY A 25 12.45 0.56 0.10
N GLN A 26 13.32 0.47 -0.89
CA GLN A 26 13.69 1.62 -1.71
C GLN A 26 12.52 2.15 -2.54
N LEU A 27 11.72 1.26 -3.13
CA LEU A 27 10.57 1.69 -3.91
C LEU A 27 9.54 2.40 -3.03
N ALA A 28 9.30 1.87 -1.83
CA ALA A 28 8.40 2.51 -0.88
C ALA A 28 8.94 3.88 -0.47
N ARG A 29 10.25 4.00 -0.28
CA ARG A 29 10.88 5.29 0.04
C ARG A 29 10.68 6.31 -1.08
N MET A 30 10.90 5.89 -2.33
CA MET A 30 10.69 6.77 -3.49
C MET A 30 9.23 7.20 -3.62
N THR A 31 8.31 6.29 -3.35
CA THR A 31 6.88 6.59 -3.36
C THR A 31 6.53 7.59 -2.25
N ALA A 32 7.10 7.41 -1.07
CA ALA A 32 6.89 8.34 0.04
C ALA A 32 7.44 9.73 -0.28
N GLN A 33 8.56 9.82 -0.94
CA GLN A 33 9.13 11.10 -1.38
C GLN A 33 8.19 11.82 -2.34
N ALA A 34 7.63 11.08 -3.30
CA ALA A 34 6.66 11.64 -4.24
C ALA A 34 5.38 12.09 -3.51
N ALA A 35 4.94 11.32 -2.54
CA ALA A 35 3.77 11.68 -1.74
C ALA A 35 3.99 13.00 -0.99
N ILE A 36 5.18 13.18 -0.41
CA ILE A 36 5.51 14.42 0.30
C ILE A 36 5.39 15.62 -0.63
N GLU A 37 5.89 15.52 -1.84
CA GLU A 37 5.80 16.59 -2.83
C GLU A 37 4.36 16.93 -3.19
N LEU A 38 3.46 15.97 -3.10
CA LEU A 38 2.03 16.15 -3.38
C LEU A 38 1.25 16.54 -2.13
N GLY A 39 1.91 16.76 -1.01
CA GLY A 39 1.25 17.10 0.25
C GLY A 39 0.55 15.92 0.91
N GLN A 40 0.93 14.69 0.56
CA GLN A 40 0.36 13.48 1.10
C GLN A 40 1.34 12.74 2.00
N THR A 41 0.83 11.81 2.79
CA THR A 41 1.64 10.90 3.58
C THR A 41 1.31 9.47 3.15
N LEU A 42 2.35 8.71 2.88
CA LEU A 42 2.22 7.29 2.57
C LEU A 42 2.38 6.50 3.88
N ARG A 43 1.44 5.60 4.16
CA ARG A 43 1.61 4.64 5.24
C ARG A 43 2.36 3.44 4.71
N VAL A 44 3.33 2.94 5.46
CA VAL A 44 4.11 1.76 5.05
C VAL A 44 4.03 0.66 6.10
N VAL A 45 4.01 -0.59 5.64
CA VAL A 45 4.24 -1.76 6.48
C VAL A 45 5.70 -2.12 6.31
N SER A 46 6.46 -2.01 7.36
CA SER A 46 7.92 -2.17 7.33
C SER A 46 8.36 -3.18 8.38
N PRO A 47 9.31 -4.08 8.05
CA PRO A 47 9.80 -5.05 9.05
C PRO A 47 10.44 -4.41 10.26
N GLY A 48 10.91 -3.18 10.14
CA GLY A 48 11.51 -2.46 11.25
C GLY A 48 11.30 -0.97 11.15
N PRO A 49 11.50 -0.23 12.25
CA PRO A 49 11.25 1.21 12.27
C PRO A 49 12.32 2.04 11.54
N THR A 50 13.43 1.43 11.16
CA THR A 50 14.55 2.11 10.52
C THR A 50 14.80 1.70 9.07
N GLU A 51 13.88 0.93 8.49
CA GLU A 51 13.97 0.57 7.08
C GLU A 51 13.89 1.81 6.20
N SER A 52 14.29 1.66 4.95
CA SER A 52 14.48 2.79 4.03
C SER A 52 13.31 3.77 3.99
N ALA A 53 12.10 3.29 3.79
CA ALA A 53 10.93 4.16 3.75
C ALA A 53 10.52 4.65 5.13
N ALA A 54 10.71 3.83 6.17
CA ALA A 54 10.36 4.20 7.52
C ALA A 54 11.15 5.41 8.04
N GLN A 55 12.28 5.70 7.42
CA GLN A 55 13.11 6.84 7.79
C GLN A 55 12.50 8.18 7.39
N ILE A 56 11.60 8.19 6.43
CA ILE A 56 11.08 9.43 5.86
C ILE A 56 9.57 9.60 5.97
N THR A 57 8.84 8.57 6.41
CA THR A 57 7.40 8.71 6.66
C THR A 57 7.11 8.50 8.14
N PRO A 58 6.24 9.35 8.74
CA PRO A 58 5.86 9.17 10.14
C PRO A 58 4.82 8.07 10.34
N ASP A 59 4.19 7.59 9.28
CA ASP A 59 3.09 6.63 9.37
C ASP A 59 3.58 5.23 9.02
N VAL A 60 4.09 4.55 10.04
CA VAL A 60 4.71 3.23 9.88
C VAL A 60 3.98 2.20 10.74
N VAL A 61 3.59 1.10 10.12
CA VAL A 61 3.14 -0.11 10.81
C VAL A 61 4.29 -1.09 10.74
N VAL A 62 4.84 -1.46 11.90
CA VAL A 62 5.95 -2.42 11.95
C VAL A 62 5.39 -3.82 11.84
N GLY A 63 5.87 -4.57 10.86
CA GLY A 63 5.46 -5.94 10.62
C GLY A 63 5.99 -6.46 9.31
N GLU A 64 5.96 -7.78 9.16
CA GLU A 64 6.40 -8.43 7.94
C GLU A 64 5.29 -8.48 6.90
N HIS A 65 5.66 -8.63 5.65
CA HIS A 65 4.69 -8.77 4.55
C HIS A 65 3.86 -10.07 4.65
N THR A 66 4.24 -10.97 5.55
CA THR A 66 3.51 -12.20 5.83
C THR A 66 2.62 -12.09 7.07
N ASP A 67 2.63 -10.95 7.74
CA ASP A 67 1.84 -10.72 8.95
C ASP A 67 0.51 -10.08 8.58
N ILE A 68 -0.54 -10.90 8.56
CA ILE A 68 -1.88 -10.44 8.18
C ILE A 68 -2.40 -9.34 9.11
N GLU A 69 -2.04 -9.39 10.39
CA GLU A 69 -2.51 -8.39 11.35
C GLU A 69 -1.86 -7.03 11.08
N ALA A 70 -0.58 -7.02 10.71
CA ALA A 70 0.09 -5.78 10.34
C ALA A 70 -0.53 -5.16 9.09
N ILE A 71 -0.82 -5.98 8.09
CA ILE A 71 -1.43 -5.50 6.85
C ILE A 71 -2.86 -5.04 7.10
N ARG A 72 -3.61 -5.77 7.92
CA ARG A 72 -4.97 -5.37 8.30
C ARG A 72 -4.97 -4.01 8.99
N LYS A 73 -4.02 -3.81 9.89
CA LYS A 73 -3.87 -2.54 10.60
C LYS A 73 -3.50 -1.41 9.62
N ALA A 74 -2.62 -1.68 8.68
CA ALA A 74 -2.23 -0.68 7.68
C ALA A 74 -3.39 -0.32 6.75
N ALA A 75 -4.28 -1.27 6.48
CA ALA A 75 -5.42 -1.05 5.61
C ALA A 75 -6.53 -0.20 6.27
N GLU A 76 -6.50 -0.07 7.60
CA GLU A 76 -7.51 0.73 8.30
C GLU A 76 -7.48 2.17 7.83
N GLY A 77 -8.61 2.66 7.30
CA GLY A 77 -8.71 4.02 6.79
C GLY A 77 -7.97 4.30 5.50
N ALA A 78 -7.35 3.30 4.90
CA ALA A 78 -6.70 3.46 3.61
C ALA A 78 -7.71 3.24 2.48
N ASP A 79 -7.63 4.09 1.46
CA ASP A 79 -8.47 3.94 0.27
C ASP A 79 -7.94 2.86 -0.66
N ALA A 80 -6.64 2.63 -0.62
CA ALA A 80 -5.99 1.58 -1.40
C ALA A 80 -4.75 1.08 -0.67
N VAL A 81 -4.42 -0.17 -0.91
CA VAL A 81 -3.19 -0.79 -0.42
C VAL A 81 -2.39 -1.27 -1.62
N THR A 82 -1.14 -0.89 -1.69
CA THR A 82 -0.25 -1.26 -2.77
C THR A 82 0.96 -2.02 -2.23
N PHE A 83 1.90 -2.34 -3.09
CA PHE A 83 3.01 -3.23 -2.76
C PHE A 83 4.34 -2.64 -3.19
N ASP A 84 5.35 -2.82 -2.36
CA ASP A 84 6.75 -2.53 -2.68
C ASP A 84 7.40 -3.70 -3.45
N HIS A 85 6.88 -4.92 -3.25
CA HIS A 85 7.36 -6.13 -3.90
C HIS A 85 6.21 -7.13 -4.07
N GLU A 86 6.48 -8.24 -4.78
CA GLU A 86 5.47 -9.21 -5.16
C GLU A 86 5.31 -10.39 -4.18
N HIS A 87 5.97 -10.37 -3.04
CA HIS A 87 6.09 -11.57 -2.18
C HIS A 87 4.97 -11.78 -1.16
N VAL A 88 3.93 -10.96 -1.17
CA VAL A 88 2.83 -11.13 -0.24
C VAL A 88 2.02 -12.37 -0.61
N PRO A 89 1.76 -13.30 0.33
CA PRO A 89 1.06 -14.55 0.01
C PRO A 89 -0.35 -14.31 -0.53
N GLN A 90 -0.72 -15.07 -1.56
CA GLN A 90 -2.03 -14.94 -2.19
C GLN A 90 -3.18 -15.26 -1.25
N GLU A 91 -3.04 -16.25 -0.36
CA GLU A 91 -4.07 -16.60 0.60
C GLU A 91 -4.33 -15.47 1.61
N LEU A 92 -3.29 -14.76 1.98
CA LEU A 92 -3.41 -13.61 2.85
C LEU A 92 -4.18 -12.49 2.16
N LEU A 93 -3.84 -12.22 0.90
CA LEU A 93 -4.53 -11.21 0.11
C LEU A 93 -6.00 -11.55 -0.08
N ALA A 94 -6.30 -12.83 -0.38
CA ALA A 94 -7.68 -13.28 -0.56
C ALA A 94 -8.51 -13.06 0.70
N GLU A 95 -7.93 -13.33 1.86
CA GLU A 95 -8.62 -13.11 3.14
C GLU A 95 -8.96 -11.64 3.34
N LEU A 96 -8.03 -10.76 3.08
CA LEU A 96 -8.22 -9.32 3.25
C LEU A 96 -9.19 -8.73 2.21
N VAL A 97 -9.19 -9.27 1.00
CA VAL A 97 -10.17 -8.86 -0.02
C VAL A 97 -11.59 -9.14 0.47
N LYS A 98 -11.82 -10.28 1.12
CA LYS A 98 -13.12 -10.60 1.71
C LYS A 98 -13.53 -9.59 2.77
N GLU A 99 -12.57 -8.99 3.44
CA GLU A 99 -12.80 -7.96 4.45
C GLU A 99 -13.00 -6.57 3.85
N GLY A 100 -12.90 -6.43 2.53
CA GLY A 100 -13.13 -5.17 1.84
C GLY A 100 -11.89 -4.36 1.53
N VAL A 101 -10.70 -4.92 1.72
CA VAL A 101 -9.45 -4.21 1.41
C VAL A 101 -9.29 -4.06 -0.10
N ASN A 102 -9.00 -2.85 -0.54
CA ASN A 102 -8.81 -2.53 -1.95
C ASN A 102 -7.32 -2.57 -2.28
N PHE A 103 -6.88 -3.69 -2.86
CA PHE A 103 -5.50 -3.81 -3.33
C PHE A 103 -5.35 -3.29 -4.74
N GLN A 104 -4.33 -2.46 -4.96
CA GLN A 104 -3.97 -1.96 -6.29
C GLN A 104 -2.44 -2.11 -6.47
N PRO A 105 -1.98 -2.97 -7.36
CA PRO A 105 -2.76 -3.80 -8.29
C PRO A 105 -3.55 -4.88 -7.56
N ARG A 106 -4.51 -5.45 -8.26
CA ARG A 106 -5.32 -6.54 -7.70
C ARG A 106 -4.44 -7.77 -7.46
N PRO A 107 -4.80 -8.61 -6.48
CA PRO A 107 -4.01 -9.81 -6.21
C PRO A 107 -3.78 -10.72 -7.42
N GLU A 108 -4.75 -10.79 -8.35
CA GLU A 108 -4.59 -11.59 -9.56
C GLU A 108 -3.43 -11.10 -10.43
N ALA A 109 -3.24 -9.79 -10.50
CA ALA A 109 -2.11 -9.22 -11.25
C ALA A 109 -0.78 -9.54 -10.57
N LEU A 110 -0.77 -9.54 -9.24
CA LEU A 110 0.43 -9.85 -8.47
C LEU A 110 0.88 -11.28 -8.68
N LEU A 111 -0.07 -12.20 -8.92
CA LEU A 111 0.22 -13.61 -9.18
C LEU A 111 1.20 -13.78 -10.34
N TYR A 112 1.05 -12.99 -11.39
CA TYR A 112 1.94 -13.09 -12.56
C TYR A 112 3.38 -12.70 -12.24
N ALA A 113 3.59 -11.81 -11.28
CA ALA A 113 4.93 -11.47 -10.81
C ALA A 113 5.49 -12.55 -9.87
N GLN A 114 4.61 -13.22 -9.11
CA GLN A 114 5.00 -14.29 -8.20
C GLN A 114 5.32 -15.59 -8.92
N ASP A 115 4.61 -15.87 -10.01
CA ASP A 115 4.69 -17.13 -10.74
C ASP A 115 5.06 -16.87 -12.20
N LYS A 116 6.33 -17.08 -12.52
CA LYS A 116 6.84 -16.83 -13.87
C LYS A 116 6.20 -17.75 -14.92
N TRP A 117 5.83 -18.96 -14.52
CA TRP A 117 5.18 -19.88 -15.43
C TRP A 117 3.79 -19.39 -15.82
N GLU A 118 3.01 -18.95 -14.84
CA GLU A 118 1.69 -18.38 -15.09
C GLU A 118 1.78 -17.13 -15.97
N MET A 119 2.78 -16.29 -15.72
CA MET A 119 3.00 -15.09 -16.51
C MET A 119 3.26 -15.44 -17.97
N ARG A 120 4.15 -16.43 -18.22
CA ARG A 120 4.48 -16.87 -19.57
C ARG A 120 3.27 -17.48 -20.26
N ARG A 121 2.52 -18.31 -19.55
CA ARG A 121 1.31 -18.93 -20.07
C ARG A 121 0.30 -17.87 -20.51
N ARG A 122 0.12 -16.87 -19.68
CA ARG A 122 -0.81 -15.77 -19.98
C ARG A 122 -0.36 -14.96 -21.19
N LEU A 123 0.94 -14.70 -21.28
CA LEU A 123 1.49 -13.99 -22.43
C LEU A 123 1.29 -14.79 -23.72
N ASP A 124 1.48 -16.08 -23.67
CA ASP A 124 1.22 -16.96 -24.82
C ASP A 124 -0.24 -16.89 -25.27
N GLU A 125 -1.17 -16.92 -24.32
CA GLU A 125 -2.60 -16.78 -24.61
C GLU A 125 -2.92 -15.45 -25.28
N MET A 126 -2.16 -14.41 -24.96
CA MET A 126 -2.34 -13.08 -25.52
C MET A 126 -1.60 -12.89 -26.85
N GLY A 127 -0.87 -13.90 -27.31
CA GLY A 127 -0.14 -13.85 -28.56
C GLY A 127 1.20 -13.12 -28.49
N ALA A 128 1.74 -12.96 -27.31
CA ALA A 128 2.99 -12.27 -27.13
C ALA A 128 4.20 -13.23 -27.17
#